data_a9bb8c58db932322154c8837c5d517d9
#
_entry.id   a9bb8c58db932322154c8837c5d517d9
#
_cell.length_a   1.000
_cell.length_b   1.000
_cell.length_c   1.000
_cell.angle_alpha   90.00
_cell.angle_beta   90.00
_cell.angle_gamma   90.00
#
_symmetry.space_group_name_H-M   'P 1'
#
loop_
_entity.id
_entity.type
_entity.pdbx_description
1 polymer ?
#
loop_
_entity_poly.entity_id
_entity_poly.type
_entity_poly.pdbx_seq_one_letter_code
_entity_poly.pdbx_strand_id
1 'polypeptide(L)' 'MIKLSDKETGNLIGEISEADLQILIDAFEEEGRTDQDYYIDATTPEYLEANFVGAAGIAALLKTTLAGREGMDIVWTRT' A
#
# COMPACT_ATOMS: atom_id res chain seq x y z
N MET A 1 9.48 12.01 -1.64
CA MET A 1 8.62 10.96 -2.21
C MET A 1 8.71 9.69 -1.37
N ILE A 2 7.67 8.92 -1.41
CA ILE A 2 7.61 7.65 -0.68
C ILE A 2 7.82 6.54 -1.69
N LYS A 3 8.76 5.65 -1.41
CA LYS A 3 8.99 4.48 -2.25
C LYS A 3 8.34 3.26 -1.63
N LEU A 4 7.58 2.53 -2.44
CA LEU A 4 7.03 1.24 -2.06
C LEU A 4 7.85 0.14 -2.70
N SER A 5 8.16 -0.88 -1.93
CA SER A 5 8.92 -2.04 -2.41
C SER A 5 8.26 -3.32 -1.92
N ASP A 6 8.49 -4.40 -2.65
CA ASP A 6 8.11 -5.74 -2.21
C ASP A 6 9.08 -6.13 -1.10
N LYS A 7 8.56 -6.39 0.08
CA LYS A 7 9.38 -6.74 1.23
C LYS A 7 10.15 -8.05 1.04
N GLU A 8 9.54 -8.99 0.33
CA GLU A 8 10.11 -10.31 0.13
C GLU A 8 11.26 -10.32 -0.87
N THR A 9 11.10 -9.59 -1.99
CA THR A 9 12.10 -9.58 -3.07
C THR A 9 12.98 -8.33 -3.06
N GLY A 10 12.53 -7.26 -2.41
CA GLY A 10 13.21 -5.98 -2.44
C GLY A 10 12.97 -5.17 -3.71
N ASN A 11 12.17 -5.68 -4.64
CA ASN A 11 11.89 -4.98 -5.89
C ASN A 11 11.06 -3.72 -5.65
N LEU A 12 11.42 -2.65 -6.35
CA LEU A 12 10.67 -1.41 -6.29
C LEU A 12 9.31 -1.58 -6.96
N ILE A 13 8.24 -1.26 -6.22
CA ILE A 13 6.88 -1.27 -6.75
C ILE A 13 6.59 0.05 -7.45
N GLY A 14 6.94 1.17 -6.81
CA GLY A 14 6.68 2.50 -7.34
C GLY A 14 6.85 3.57 -6.28
N GLU A 15 6.54 4.80 -6.65
CA GLU A 15 6.58 5.93 -5.75
C GLU A 15 5.16 6.44 -5.52
N ILE A 16 4.88 6.87 -4.30
CA ILE A 16 3.60 7.42 -3.93
C ILE A 16 3.79 8.76 -3.22
N SER A 17 2.72 9.55 -3.15
CA SER A 17 2.73 10.83 -2.47
C SER A 17 2.59 10.65 -0.95
N GLU A 18 2.84 11.73 -0.20
CA GLU A 18 2.59 11.73 1.24
C GLU A 18 1.10 11.50 1.53
N ALA A 19 0.21 12.03 0.67
CA ALA A 19 -1.22 11.83 0.81
C ALA A 19 -1.59 10.35 0.66
N ASP A 20 -0.99 9.65 -0.29
CA ASP A 20 -1.20 8.22 -0.49
C ASP A 20 -0.68 7.42 0.69
N LEU A 21 0.51 7.79 1.21
CA LEU A 21 1.05 7.15 2.40
C LEU A 21 0.11 7.32 3.58
N GLN A 22 -0.46 8.52 3.75
CA GLN A 22 -1.39 8.76 4.84
C GLN A 22 -2.62 7.85 4.76
N ILE A 23 -3.10 7.59 3.54
CA ILE A 23 -4.21 6.65 3.33
C ILE A 23 -3.82 5.25 3.80
N LEU A 24 -2.62 4.79 3.45
CA LEU A 24 -2.14 3.48 3.90
C LEU A 24 -1.99 3.42 5.41
N ILE A 25 -1.44 4.46 6.01
CA ILE A 25 -1.29 4.57 7.46
C ILE A 25 -2.66 4.49 8.14
N ASP A 26 -3.61 5.29 7.68
CA ASP A 26 -4.95 5.31 8.26
C ASP A 26 -5.66 3.96 8.11
N ALA A 27 -5.45 3.29 6.99
CA ALA A 27 -6.08 2.00 6.72
C ALA A 27 -5.50 0.87 7.56
N PHE A 28 -4.17 0.86 7.75
CA PHE A 28 -3.48 -0.26 8.39
C PHE A 28 -3.13 -0.04 9.86
N GLU A 29 -3.00 1.21 10.28
CA GLU A 29 -2.68 1.53 11.68
C GLU A 29 -3.89 1.51 12.61
N GLU A 30 -5.08 1.27 12.12
CA GLU A 30 -6.26 1.08 12.96
C GLU A 30 -6.05 -0.03 14.00
N GLU A 31 -5.09 -0.91 13.76
CA GLU A 31 -4.73 -1.98 14.67
C GLU A 31 -3.58 -1.62 15.61
N GLY A 32 -3.16 -0.35 15.62
CA GLY A 32 -2.10 0.11 16.50
C GLY A 32 -0.69 -0.24 16.05
N ARG A 33 -0.50 -0.60 14.80
CA ARG A 33 0.81 -0.90 14.25
C ARG A 33 1.53 0.35 13.80
N THR A 34 2.83 0.42 14.10
CA THR A 34 3.70 1.52 13.68
C THR A 34 4.76 1.07 12.69
N ASP A 35 4.65 -0.14 12.20
CA ASP A 35 5.61 -0.72 11.26
C ASP A 35 5.52 -0.06 9.89
N GLN A 36 6.63 -0.09 9.16
CA GLN A 36 6.70 0.44 7.80
C GLN A 36 6.30 -0.59 6.75
N ASP A 37 5.96 -1.79 7.17
CA ASP A 37 5.55 -2.87 6.27
C ASP A 37 4.10 -3.23 6.52
N TYR A 38 3.40 -3.52 5.42
CA TYR A 38 1.98 -3.87 5.45
C TYR A 38 1.72 -5.07 4.57
N TYR A 39 0.82 -5.95 5.01
CA TYR A 39 0.36 -7.04 4.18
C TYR A 39 -0.86 -6.57 3.38
N ILE A 40 -0.82 -6.75 2.06
CA ILE A 40 -1.95 -6.42 1.19
C ILE A 40 -2.45 -7.66 0.47
N ASP A 41 -3.73 -7.68 0.13
CA ASP A 41 -4.35 -8.76 -0.63
C ASP A 41 -5.32 -8.20 -1.67
N ALA A 42 -6.03 -9.08 -2.37
CA ALA A 42 -6.94 -8.67 -3.44
C ALA A 42 -8.08 -7.76 -2.95
N THR A 43 -8.42 -7.80 -1.67
CA THR A 43 -9.49 -6.96 -1.11
C THR A 43 -9.00 -5.58 -0.70
N THR A 44 -7.69 -5.40 -0.54
CA THR A 44 -7.11 -4.13 -0.10
C THR A 44 -7.43 -2.95 -1.03
N PRO A 45 -7.23 -3.05 -2.37
CA PRO A 45 -7.58 -1.92 -3.24
C PRO A 45 -9.05 -1.53 -3.15
N GLU A 46 -9.94 -2.51 -3.08
CA GLU A 46 -11.38 -2.25 -2.97
C GLU A 46 -11.72 -1.58 -1.64
N TYR A 47 -11.10 -2.04 -0.55
CA TYR A 47 -11.28 -1.45 0.77
C TYR A 47 -10.86 0.03 0.78
N LEU A 48 -9.72 0.33 0.19
CA LEU A 48 -9.20 1.69 0.14
C LEU A 48 -10.13 2.60 -0.66
N GLU A 49 -10.56 2.17 -1.84
CA GLU A 49 -11.47 2.96 -2.67
C GLU A 49 -12.82 3.20 -2.00
N ALA A 50 -13.32 2.21 -1.26
CA ALA A 50 -14.61 2.31 -0.59
C ALA A 50 -14.57 3.23 0.65
N ASN A 51 -13.45 3.35 1.31
CA ASN A 51 -13.36 4.02 2.61
C ASN A 51 -12.54 5.32 2.62
N PHE A 52 -11.75 5.58 1.60
CA PHE A 52 -10.88 6.75 1.57
C PHE A 52 -11.05 7.54 0.29
N VAL A 53 -11.30 8.84 0.44
CA VAL A 53 -11.38 9.74 -0.70
C VAL A 53 -9.98 9.93 -1.28
N GLY A 54 -9.87 9.86 -2.60
CA GLY A 54 -8.59 10.03 -3.27
C GLY A 54 -7.71 8.79 -3.31
N ALA A 55 -8.25 7.64 -2.92
CA ALA A 55 -7.49 6.40 -2.87
C ALA A 55 -7.37 5.68 -4.23
N ALA A 56 -8.02 6.18 -5.27
CA ALA A 56 -8.04 5.51 -6.57
C ALA A 56 -6.63 5.25 -7.14
N GLY A 57 -5.72 6.21 -6.99
CA GLY A 57 -4.35 6.08 -7.48
C GLY A 57 -3.57 4.99 -6.76
N ILE A 58 -3.58 5.02 -5.43
CA ILE A 58 -2.87 4.01 -4.64
C ILE A 58 -3.52 2.63 -4.80
N ALA A 59 -4.85 2.58 -4.86
CA ALA A 59 -5.56 1.33 -5.08
C ALA A 59 -5.20 0.69 -6.41
N ALA A 60 -5.12 1.49 -7.48
CA ALA A 60 -4.73 1.01 -8.80
C ALA A 60 -3.29 0.47 -8.79
N LEU A 61 -2.37 1.16 -8.11
CA LEU A 61 -0.99 0.72 -7.99
C LEU A 61 -0.90 -0.63 -7.28
N LEU A 62 -1.60 -0.78 -6.17
CA LEU A 62 -1.60 -2.04 -5.41
C LEU A 62 -2.22 -3.18 -6.21
N LYS A 63 -3.29 -2.90 -6.94
CA LYS A 63 -3.95 -3.89 -7.78
C LYS A 63 -3.01 -4.41 -8.87
N THR A 64 -2.30 -3.50 -9.54
CA THR A 64 -1.32 -3.85 -10.55
C THR A 64 -0.17 -4.65 -9.95
N THR A 65 0.29 -4.26 -8.77
CA THR A 65 1.37 -4.92 -8.07
C THR A 65 1.02 -6.34 -7.67
N LEU A 66 -0.20 -6.56 -7.20
CA LEU A 66 -0.66 -7.90 -6.82
C LEU A 66 -0.72 -8.84 -8.03
N ALA A 67 -1.16 -8.33 -9.18
CA ALA A 67 -1.16 -9.08 -10.44
C ALA A 67 -1.73 -10.50 -10.32
N GLY A 68 -2.82 -10.65 -9.58
CA GLY A 68 -3.48 -11.94 -9.38
C GLY A 68 -2.93 -12.79 -8.25
N ARG A 69 -1.96 -12.31 -7.49
CA ARG A 69 -1.47 -13.00 -6.28
C ARG A 69 -2.50 -12.91 -5.17
N GLU A 70 -2.48 -13.88 -4.27
CA GLU A 70 -3.37 -13.87 -3.10
C GLU A 70 -3.04 -12.74 -2.15
N GLY A 71 -1.77 -12.40 -2.04
CA GLY A 71 -1.33 -11.31 -1.18
C GLY A 71 0.18 -11.15 -1.21
N MET A 72 0.66 -10.06 -0.60
CA MET A 72 2.09 -9.79 -0.50
C MET A 72 2.35 -8.78 0.61
N ASP A 73 3.58 -8.79 1.10
CA ASP A 73 4.04 -7.77 2.04
C ASP A 73 4.70 -6.65 1.26
N ILE A 74 4.34 -5.42 1.57
CA ILE A 74 4.97 -4.23 1.02
C ILE A 74 5.65 -3.45 2.13
N VAL A 75 6.68 -2.71 1.78
CA VAL A 75 7.37 -1.83 2.72
C VAL A 75 7.53 -0.47 2.09
N TRP A 76 7.36 0.58 2.89
CA TRP A 76 7.57 1.93 2.39
C TRP A 76 8.78 2.58 3.04
N THR A 77 9.45 3.44 2.27
CA THR A 77 10.57 4.23 2.76
C THR A 77 10.42 5.65 2.26
N ARG A 78 10.81 6.61 3.09
CA ARG A 78 10.78 8.02 2.72
C ARG A 78 12.17 8.44 2.25
N THR A 79 12.22 9.07 1.08
CA THR A 79 13.48 9.55 0.51
C THR A 79 13.49 11.07 0.36
#